data_225735732565c1c9f46132f484659a6f
#
_entry.id   225735732565c1c9f46132f484659a6f
#
_cell.length_a   1.000
_cell.length_b   1.000
_cell.length_c   1.000
_cell.angle_alpha   90.00
_cell.angle_beta   90.00
_cell.angle_gamma   90.00
#
_symmetry.space_group_name_H-M   'P 1'
#
loop_
_entity.id
_entity.type
_entity.pdbx_description
1 polymer ?
#
loop_
_entity_poly.entity_id
_entity_poly.type
_entity_poly.pdbx_seq_one_letter_code
_entity_poly.pdbx_strand_id
1 'polypeptide(L)'
;NIIISSLIPAYETIAIANFINTALDIFNGQVGYTSIYLPLGLIALSIIYKNIIPSITNLIDLSGKNKLNTKLKQEIILKRAKLEYKHIENKDTWDLINRVCTDPTQHILDGFNNILNAANLIIRSISLLFIVMSSAFISGIIIILVSIPLFYLAMRTGKKNYQMGIDAKNIQRKYNYLSTIL
;
A
#
# COMPACT_ATOMS: atom_id res chain seq x y z
N ASN A 1 1.28 5.75 -12.48
CA ASN A 1 0.14 4.86 -12.12
C ASN A 1 -0.52 5.18 -10.76
N ILE A 2 0.23 5.62 -9.74
CA ILE A 2 -0.32 5.85 -8.39
C ILE A 2 -1.44 6.90 -8.38
N ILE A 3 -1.26 8.03 -9.06
CA ILE A 3 -2.27 9.10 -9.11
C ILE A 3 -3.55 8.59 -9.77
N ILE A 4 -3.43 7.88 -10.88
CA ILE A 4 -4.60 7.34 -11.59
C ILE A 4 -5.31 6.30 -10.73
N SER A 5 -4.58 5.34 -10.16
CA SER A 5 -5.16 4.29 -9.31
C SER A 5 -5.79 4.83 -8.02
N SER A 6 -5.30 5.96 -7.48
CA SER A 6 -5.89 6.60 -6.30
C SER A 6 -7.20 7.34 -6.61
N LEU A 7 -7.41 7.79 -7.85
CA LEU A 7 -8.63 8.49 -8.28
C LEU A 7 -9.76 7.56 -8.73
N ILE A 8 -9.42 6.29 -9.07
CA ILE A 8 -10.43 5.32 -9.55
C ILE A 8 -11.58 5.10 -8.57
N PRO A 9 -11.37 4.94 -7.24
CA PRO A 9 -12.48 4.78 -6.31
C PRO A 9 -13.43 5.98 -6.27
N ALA A 10 -12.90 7.18 -6.47
CA ALA A 10 -13.71 8.39 -6.59
C ALA A 10 -14.56 8.38 -7.87
N TYR A 11 -13.93 8.05 -8.99
CA TYR A 11 -14.63 7.89 -10.28
C TYR A 11 -15.72 6.80 -10.20
N GLU A 12 -15.41 5.65 -9.61
CA GLU A 12 -16.35 4.55 -9.44
C GLU A 12 -17.56 4.94 -8.59
N THR A 13 -17.34 5.71 -7.51
CA THR A 13 -18.42 6.23 -6.68
C THR A 13 -19.37 7.11 -7.50
N ILE A 14 -18.84 7.99 -8.36
CA ILE A 14 -19.65 8.84 -9.25
C ILE A 14 -20.38 7.99 -10.30
N ALA A 15 -19.71 6.99 -10.88
CA ALA A 15 -20.32 6.10 -11.87
C ALA A 15 -21.48 5.29 -11.29
N ILE A 16 -21.32 4.77 -10.06
CA ILE A 16 -22.38 4.05 -9.33
C ILE A 16 -23.54 5.00 -8.98
N ALA A 17 -23.26 6.20 -8.52
CA ALA A 17 -24.29 7.19 -8.24
C ALA A 17 -25.10 7.54 -9.48
N ASN A 18 -24.43 7.76 -10.62
CA ASN A 18 -25.09 8.02 -11.90
C ASN A 18 -25.92 6.82 -12.37
N PHE A 19 -25.43 5.59 -12.17
CA PHE A 19 -26.19 4.38 -12.48
C PHE A 19 -27.49 4.31 -11.67
N ILE A 20 -27.40 4.54 -10.35
CA ILE A 20 -28.58 4.51 -9.47
C ILE A 20 -29.59 5.60 -9.86
N ASN A 21 -29.13 6.84 -10.10
CA ASN A 21 -29.99 7.93 -10.53
C ASN A 21 -30.69 7.63 -11.85
N THR A 22 -29.93 7.13 -12.86
CA THR A 22 -30.51 6.75 -14.14
C THR A 22 -31.53 5.62 -14.01
N ALA A 23 -31.28 4.64 -13.13
CA ALA A 23 -32.21 3.56 -12.87
C ALA A 23 -33.53 4.07 -12.23
N LEU A 24 -33.43 5.05 -11.31
CA LEU A 24 -34.59 5.69 -10.71
C LEU A 24 -35.37 6.53 -11.74
N ASP A 25 -34.70 7.25 -12.63
CA ASP A 25 -35.32 8.05 -13.68
C ASP A 25 -36.06 7.16 -14.70
N ILE A 26 -35.50 5.98 -15.01
CA ILE A 26 -36.18 4.98 -15.85
C ILE A 26 -37.41 4.44 -15.13
N PHE A 27 -37.31 4.13 -13.84
CA PHE A 27 -38.43 3.65 -13.05
C PHE A 27 -39.56 4.67 -12.97
N ASN A 28 -39.24 5.95 -12.89
CA ASN A 28 -40.18 7.07 -12.88
C ASN A 28 -40.71 7.43 -14.30
N GLY A 29 -40.25 6.74 -15.35
CA GLY A 29 -40.69 6.97 -16.73
C GLY A 29 -40.13 8.25 -17.37
N GLN A 30 -39.11 8.86 -16.77
CA GLN A 30 -38.52 10.12 -17.22
C GLN A 30 -37.54 9.93 -18.39
N VAL A 31 -36.88 8.75 -18.45
CA VAL A 31 -35.82 8.44 -19.44
C VAL A 31 -36.02 7.03 -20.00
N GLY A 32 -35.58 6.82 -21.24
CA GLY A 32 -35.68 5.51 -21.90
C GLY A 32 -34.67 4.48 -21.35
N TYR A 33 -34.99 3.21 -21.49
CA TYR A 33 -34.13 2.08 -21.02
C TYR A 33 -32.71 2.10 -21.57
N THR A 34 -32.50 2.72 -22.73
CA THR A 34 -31.17 2.79 -23.36
C THR A 34 -30.17 3.65 -22.61
N SER A 35 -30.64 4.59 -21.78
CA SER A 35 -29.78 5.50 -21.01
C SER A 35 -28.94 4.80 -19.94
N ILE A 36 -29.32 3.58 -19.52
CA ILE A 36 -28.61 2.80 -18.51
C ILE A 36 -27.28 2.24 -19.02
N TYR A 37 -27.14 2.07 -20.35
CA TYR A 37 -25.92 1.47 -20.91
C TYR A 37 -24.67 2.31 -20.68
N LEU A 38 -24.80 3.64 -20.67
CA LEU A 38 -23.65 4.54 -20.48
C LEU A 38 -23.05 4.41 -19.07
N PRO A 39 -23.79 4.59 -17.96
CA PRO A 39 -23.22 4.41 -16.62
C PRO A 39 -22.77 2.96 -16.36
N LEU A 40 -23.45 1.96 -16.92
CA LEU A 40 -23.05 0.56 -16.82
C LEU A 40 -21.72 0.30 -17.51
N GLY A 41 -21.51 0.89 -18.71
CA GLY A 41 -20.23 0.83 -19.42
C GLY A 41 -19.08 1.48 -18.65
N LEU A 42 -19.34 2.60 -17.96
CA LEU A 42 -18.34 3.27 -17.12
C LEU A 42 -17.93 2.41 -15.90
N ILE A 43 -18.88 1.71 -15.26
CA ILE A 43 -18.61 0.77 -14.19
C ILE A 43 -17.81 -0.43 -14.73
N ALA A 44 -18.18 -1.00 -15.86
CA ALA A 44 -17.46 -2.11 -16.48
C ALA A 44 -16.01 -1.73 -16.80
N LEU A 45 -15.77 -0.52 -17.33
CA LEU A 45 -14.44 0.01 -17.59
C LEU A 45 -13.59 0.11 -16.31
N SER A 46 -14.17 0.56 -15.21
CA SER A 46 -13.46 0.65 -13.93
C SER A 46 -13.06 -0.72 -13.40
N ILE A 47 -13.92 -1.73 -13.54
CA ILE A 47 -13.64 -3.12 -13.14
C ILE A 47 -12.51 -3.71 -13.99
N ILE A 48 -12.56 -3.50 -15.31
CA ILE A 48 -11.52 -3.95 -16.24
C ILE A 48 -10.18 -3.33 -15.86
N TYR A 49 -10.15 -2.02 -15.63
CA TYR A 49 -8.94 -1.32 -15.22
C TYR A 49 -8.35 -1.89 -13.91
N LYS A 50 -9.19 -2.09 -12.89
CA LYS A 50 -8.77 -2.63 -11.58
C LYS A 50 -8.15 -4.03 -11.67
N ASN A 51 -8.57 -4.85 -12.62
CA ASN A 51 -8.06 -6.21 -12.77
C ASN A 51 -6.83 -6.28 -13.68
N ILE A 52 -6.80 -5.52 -14.76
CA ILE A 52 -5.72 -5.59 -15.77
C ILE A 52 -4.47 -4.85 -15.31
N ILE A 53 -4.62 -3.62 -14.81
CA ILE A 53 -3.46 -2.78 -14.49
C ILE A 53 -2.57 -3.36 -13.39
N PRO A 54 -3.10 -3.88 -12.26
CA PRO A 54 -2.26 -4.52 -11.25
C PRO A 54 -1.50 -5.73 -11.79
N SER A 55 -2.11 -6.51 -12.67
CA SER A 55 -1.45 -7.68 -13.29
C SER A 55 -0.26 -7.28 -14.14
N ILE A 56 -0.40 -6.25 -14.96
CA ILE A 56 0.70 -5.70 -15.77
C ILE A 56 1.78 -5.10 -14.87
N THR A 57 1.38 -4.33 -13.85
CA THR A 57 2.32 -3.69 -12.92
C THR A 57 3.14 -4.73 -12.16
N ASN A 58 2.52 -5.82 -11.70
CA ASN A 58 3.21 -6.91 -11.02
C ASN A 58 4.28 -7.58 -11.90
N LEU A 59 4.02 -7.74 -13.20
CA LEU A 59 5.02 -8.28 -14.13
C LEU A 59 6.23 -7.36 -14.28
N ILE A 60 5.99 -6.06 -14.37
CA ILE A 60 7.06 -5.05 -14.46
C ILE A 60 7.85 -5.01 -13.15
N ASP A 61 7.17 -5.05 -12.01
CA ASP A 61 7.78 -5.02 -10.68
C ASP A 61 8.66 -6.26 -10.44
N LEU A 62 8.21 -7.45 -10.86
CA LEU A 62 9.01 -8.68 -10.78
C LEU A 62 10.31 -8.57 -11.58
N SER A 63 10.25 -8.03 -12.80
CA SER A 63 11.43 -7.82 -13.63
C SER A 63 12.40 -6.80 -13.00
N GLY A 64 11.86 -5.70 -12.48
CA GLY A 64 12.63 -4.67 -11.75
C GLY A 64 13.27 -5.22 -10.48
N LYS A 65 12.50 -5.99 -9.69
CA LYS A 65 12.97 -6.64 -8.46
C LYS A 65 14.14 -7.60 -8.73
N ASN A 66 14.05 -8.41 -9.78
CA ASN A 66 15.12 -9.34 -10.14
C ASN A 66 16.41 -8.62 -10.54
N LYS A 67 16.32 -7.56 -11.36
CA LYS A 67 17.49 -6.75 -11.74
C LYS A 67 18.13 -6.07 -10.53
N LEU A 68 17.30 -5.48 -9.65
CA LEU A 68 17.77 -4.82 -8.44
C LEU A 68 18.44 -5.83 -7.48
N ASN A 69 17.83 -7.00 -7.30
CA ASN A 69 18.36 -8.06 -6.44
C ASN A 69 19.74 -8.52 -6.91
N THR A 70 19.90 -8.78 -8.22
CA THR A 70 21.20 -9.19 -8.78
C THR A 70 22.28 -8.13 -8.57
N LYS A 71 21.93 -6.86 -8.83
CA LYS A 71 22.89 -5.74 -8.69
C LYS A 71 23.28 -5.50 -7.23
N LEU A 72 22.30 -5.47 -6.31
CA LEU A 72 22.57 -5.26 -4.89
C LEU A 72 23.36 -6.43 -4.28
N LYS A 73 23.04 -7.67 -4.64
CA LYS A 73 23.80 -8.83 -4.15
C LYS A 73 25.26 -8.79 -4.59
N GLN A 74 25.51 -8.42 -5.84
CA GLN A 74 26.90 -8.28 -6.34
C GLN A 74 27.66 -7.19 -5.57
N GLU A 75 27.06 -6.01 -5.38
CA GLU A 75 27.70 -4.92 -4.62
C GLU A 75 27.95 -5.28 -3.17
N ILE A 76 27.00 -5.97 -2.51
CA ILE A 76 27.14 -6.42 -1.12
C ILE A 76 28.28 -7.44 -1.01
N ILE A 77 28.36 -8.41 -1.91
CA ILE A 77 29.44 -9.42 -1.91
C ILE A 77 30.79 -8.72 -2.08
N LEU A 78 30.92 -7.80 -3.04
CA LEU A 78 32.14 -7.04 -3.25
C LEU A 78 32.54 -6.17 -2.04
N LYS A 79 31.57 -5.55 -1.38
CA LYS A 79 31.84 -4.78 -0.15
C LYS A 79 32.20 -5.68 1.01
N ARG A 80 31.54 -6.82 1.18
CA ARG A 80 31.91 -7.82 2.22
C ARG A 80 33.30 -8.39 2.02
N ALA A 81 33.71 -8.65 0.80
CA ALA A 81 35.04 -9.12 0.48
C ALA A 81 36.17 -8.11 0.80
N LYS A 82 35.82 -6.82 0.88
CA LYS A 82 36.73 -5.74 1.25
C LYS A 82 36.73 -5.38 2.74
N LEU A 83 35.91 -6.04 3.54
CA LEU A 83 35.86 -5.78 4.99
C LEU A 83 37.14 -6.31 5.67
N GLU A 84 37.72 -5.50 6.52
CA GLU A 84 38.83 -5.92 7.37
C GLU A 84 38.36 -6.98 8.37
N TYR A 85 39.21 -7.94 8.68
CA TYR A 85 38.94 -9.04 9.61
C TYR A 85 38.42 -8.56 10.98
N LYS A 86 38.90 -7.43 11.46
CA LYS A 86 38.46 -6.72 12.67
C LYS A 86 36.91 -6.51 12.73
N HIS A 87 36.30 -6.24 11.58
CA HIS A 87 34.85 -6.00 11.50
C HIS A 87 34.03 -7.30 11.46
N ILE A 88 34.66 -8.40 11.02
CA ILE A 88 34.05 -9.72 10.96
C ILE A 88 34.06 -10.36 12.36
N GLU A 89 35.12 -10.12 13.14
CA GLU A 89 35.29 -10.68 14.48
C GLU A 89 34.43 -9.95 15.54
N ASN A 90 34.07 -8.68 15.29
CA ASN A 90 33.21 -7.93 16.19
C ASN A 90 31.76 -8.37 16.04
N LYS A 91 31.19 -8.96 17.10
CA LYS A 91 29.83 -9.50 17.15
C LYS A 91 28.77 -8.46 16.76
N ASP A 92 28.89 -7.22 17.25
CA ASP A 92 27.91 -6.16 16.98
C ASP A 92 27.93 -5.72 15.51
N THR A 93 29.15 -5.65 14.93
CA THR A 93 29.32 -5.33 13.52
C THR A 93 28.84 -6.47 12.63
N TRP A 94 29.10 -7.72 13.01
CA TRP A 94 28.62 -8.88 12.30
C TRP A 94 27.10 -9.00 12.30
N ASP A 95 26.46 -8.74 13.44
CA ASP A 95 24.99 -8.69 13.58
C ASP A 95 24.38 -7.58 12.71
N LEU A 96 25.03 -6.41 12.65
CA LEU A 96 24.60 -5.32 11.78
C LEU A 96 24.70 -5.71 10.30
N ILE A 97 25.84 -6.31 9.89
CA ILE A 97 26.07 -6.78 8.52
C ILE A 97 25.02 -7.81 8.14
N ASN A 98 24.77 -8.81 8.98
CA ASN A 98 23.77 -9.83 8.70
C ASN A 98 22.37 -9.25 8.58
N ARG A 99 22.00 -8.31 9.45
CA ARG A 99 20.69 -7.66 9.43
C ARG A 99 20.46 -6.81 8.17
N VAL A 100 21.52 -6.14 7.69
CA VAL A 100 21.43 -5.31 6.48
C VAL A 100 21.52 -6.15 5.21
N CYS A 101 22.30 -7.23 5.24
CA CYS A 101 22.55 -8.07 4.07
C CYS A 101 21.49 -9.17 3.88
N THR A 102 20.60 -9.41 4.85
CA THR A 102 19.49 -10.35 4.70
C THR A 102 18.36 -9.67 3.91
N ASP A 103 18.22 -10.06 2.65
CA ASP A 103 17.19 -9.55 1.72
C ASP A 103 17.11 -8.01 1.60
N PRO A 104 18.23 -7.32 1.32
CA PRO A 104 18.27 -5.86 1.24
C PRO A 104 17.34 -5.31 0.16
N THR A 105 17.13 -6.04 -0.92
CA THR A 105 16.22 -5.70 -2.00
C THR A 105 14.78 -5.62 -1.51
N GLN A 106 14.35 -6.60 -0.70
CA GLN A 106 13.02 -6.62 -0.15
C GLN A 106 12.79 -5.44 0.79
N HIS A 107 13.73 -5.14 1.69
CA HIS A 107 13.61 -4.02 2.62
C HIS A 107 13.52 -2.66 1.91
N ILE A 108 14.30 -2.46 0.85
CA ILE A 108 14.26 -1.23 0.05
C ILE A 108 12.92 -1.11 -0.70
N LEU A 109 12.48 -2.19 -1.34
CA LEU A 109 11.21 -2.19 -2.08
C LEU A 109 10.01 -2.05 -1.15
N ASP A 110 10.00 -2.71 0.00
CA ASP A 110 8.92 -2.57 0.98
C ASP A 110 8.85 -1.15 1.54
N GLY A 111 10.00 -0.54 1.84
CA GLY A 111 10.06 0.85 2.26
C GLY A 111 9.51 1.80 1.20
N PHE A 112 9.93 1.65 -0.04
CA PHE A 112 9.46 2.43 -1.17
C PHE A 112 7.95 2.24 -1.41
N ASN A 113 7.49 0.98 -1.47
CA ASN A 113 6.07 0.65 -1.66
C ASN A 113 5.19 1.19 -0.52
N ASN A 114 5.68 1.17 0.72
CA ASN A 114 4.94 1.73 1.86
C ASN A 114 4.75 3.24 1.72
N ILE A 115 5.78 3.97 1.26
CA ILE A 115 5.66 5.41 0.99
C ILE A 115 4.67 5.67 -0.14
N LEU A 116 4.75 4.92 -1.23
CA LEU A 116 3.84 5.05 -2.35
C LEU A 116 2.38 4.71 -1.97
N ASN A 117 2.19 3.67 -1.17
CA ASN A 117 0.87 3.30 -0.64
C ASN A 117 0.30 4.36 0.30
N ALA A 118 1.13 4.96 1.15
CA ALA A 118 0.70 6.06 2.00
C ALA A 118 0.24 7.28 1.16
N ALA A 119 1.00 7.64 0.14
CA ALA A 119 0.62 8.70 -0.80
C ALA A 119 -0.70 8.38 -1.53
N ASN A 120 -0.86 7.14 -2.01
CA ASN A 120 -2.09 6.67 -2.64
C ASN A 120 -3.31 6.80 -1.70
N LEU A 121 -3.17 6.35 -0.44
CA LEU A 121 -4.23 6.44 0.56
C LEU A 121 -4.62 7.89 0.85
N ILE A 122 -3.66 8.80 0.94
CA ILE A 122 -3.93 10.22 1.17
C ILE A 122 -4.73 10.81 0.01
N ILE A 123 -4.28 10.62 -1.23
CA ILE A 123 -4.97 11.13 -2.43
C ILE A 123 -6.38 10.54 -2.51
N ARG A 124 -6.53 9.24 -2.30
CA ARG A 124 -7.81 8.55 -2.31
C ARG A 124 -8.77 9.11 -1.26
N SER A 125 -8.29 9.30 -0.02
CA SER A 125 -9.10 9.82 1.08
C SER A 125 -9.58 11.24 0.80
N ILE A 126 -8.71 12.10 0.30
CA ILE A 126 -9.07 13.48 -0.08
C ILE A 126 -10.10 13.47 -1.20
N SER A 127 -9.91 12.66 -2.24
CA SER A 127 -10.82 12.58 -3.38
C SER A 127 -12.23 12.12 -2.97
N LEU A 128 -12.31 11.06 -2.14
CA LEU A 128 -13.59 10.55 -1.64
C LEU A 128 -14.28 11.56 -0.71
N LEU A 129 -13.53 12.21 0.16
CA LEU A 129 -14.06 13.23 1.07
C LEU A 129 -14.62 14.42 0.29
N PHE A 130 -13.94 14.84 -0.78
CA PHE A 130 -14.42 15.90 -1.66
C PHE A 130 -15.76 15.56 -2.31
N ILE A 131 -15.93 14.32 -2.80
CA ILE A 131 -17.19 13.85 -3.39
C ILE A 131 -18.32 13.86 -2.34
N VAL A 132 -18.05 13.33 -1.13
CA VAL A 132 -19.04 13.31 -0.06
C VAL A 132 -19.45 14.71 0.37
N MET A 133 -18.48 15.63 0.50
CA MET A 133 -18.77 17.02 0.86
C MET A 133 -19.56 17.76 -0.23
N SER A 134 -19.31 17.43 -1.50
CA SER A 134 -20.06 18.00 -2.64
C SER A 134 -21.51 17.53 -2.67
N SER A 135 -21.77 16.28 -2.29
CA SER A 135 -23.12 15.68 -2.33
C SER A 135 -23.90 15.91 -1.03
N ALA A 136 -23.23 15.84 0.13
CA ALA A 136 -23.85 15.96 1.44
C ALA A 136 -22.86 16.59 2.44
N PHE A 137 -22.83 17.93 2.49
CA PHE A 137 -21.88 18.70 3.29
C PHE A 137 -21.87 18.31 4.77
N ILE A 138 -23.05 18.12 5.37
CA ILE A 138 -23.19 17.74 6.78
C ILE A 138 -22.56 16.35 7.04
N SER A 139 -22.79 15.40 6.15
CA SER A 139 -22.19 14.06 6.25
C SER A 139 -20.67 14.11 6.17
N GLY A 140 -20.10 14.96 5.32
CA GLY A 140 -18.67 15.18 5.22
C GLY A 140 -18.06 15.70 6.53
N ILE A 141 -18.71 16.63 7.20
CA ILE A 141 -18.26 17.15 8.50
C ILE A 141 -18.30 16.04 9.58
N ILE A 142 -19.36 15.25 9.62
CA ILE A 142 -19.47 14.12 10.57
C ILE A 142 -18.33 13.12 10.36
N ILE A 143 -18.01 12.77 9.12
CA ILE A 143 -16.91 11.87 8.78
C ILE A 143 -15.57 12.42 9.29
N ILE A 144 -15.29 13.71 9.09
CA ILE A 144 -14.06 14.34 9.59
C ILE A 144 -14.01 14.26 11.12
N LEU A 145 -15.07 14.62 11.81
CA LEU A 145 -15.14 14.61 13.27
C LEU A 145 -14.89 13.20 13.86
N VAL A 146 -15.46 12.16 13.25
CA VAL A 146 -15.26 10.77 13.67
C VAL A 146 -13.85 10.27 13.31
N SER A 147 -13.25 10.78 12.24
CA SER A 147 -11.93 10.36 11.79
C SER A 147 -10.80 10.81 12.73
N ILE A 148 -10.95 11.94 13.43
CA ILE A 148 -9.93 12.46 14.36
C ILE A 148 -9.62 11.46 15.50
N PRO A 149 -10.61 11.00 16.31
CA PRO A 149 -10.34 10.05 17.39
C PRO A 149 -9.84 8.69 16.84
N LEU A 150 -10.34 8.24 15.69
CA LEU A 150 -9.87 7.01 15.05
C LEU A 150 -8.39 7.12 14.64
N PHE A 151 -7.99 8.25 14.08
CA PHE A 151 -6.59 8.51 13.74
C PHE A 151 -5.68 8.50 14.97
N TYR A 152 -6.12 9.13 16.06
CA TYR A 152 -5.38 9.11 17.33
C TYR A 152 -5.20 7.68 17.87
N LEU A 153 -6.27 6.87 17.85
CA LEU A 153 -6.22 5.46 18.27
C LEU A 153 -5.29 4.64 17.36
N ALA A 154 -5.36 4.85 16.04
CA ALA A 154 -4.49 4.18 15.08
C ALA A 154 -3.01 4.49 15.32
N MET A 155 -2.65 5.76 15.57
CA MET A 155 -1.28 6.16 15.90
C MET A 155 -0.78 5.51 17.20
N ARG A 156 -1.63 5.47 18.23
CA ARG A 156 -1.30 4.86 19.53
C ARG A 156 -1.08 3.35 19.38
N THR A 157 -1.97 2.68 18.64
CA THR A 157 -1.87 1.24 18.38
C THR A 157 -0.65 0.92 17.51
N GLY A 158 -0.37 1.75 16.50
CA GLY A 158 0.81 1.61 15.64
C GLY A 158 2.12 1.67 16.43
N LYS A 159 2.26 2.63 17.35
CA LYS A 159 3.43 2.70 18.26
C LYS A 159 3.57 1.43 19.11
N LYS A 160 2.47 0.95 19.68
CA LYS A 160 2.46 -0.25 20.52
C LYS A 160 2.83 -1.51 19.73
N ASN A 161 2.28 -1.65 18.52
CA ASN A 161 2.59 -2.76 17.63
C ASN A 161 4.07 -2.75 17.20
N TYR A 162 4.63 -1.56 16.95
CA TYR A 162 6.05 -1.42 16.63
C TYR A 162 6.94 -1.88 17.79
N GLN A 163 6.63 -1.46 19.02
CA GLN A 163 7.37 -1.89 20.21
C GLN A 163 7.27 -3.41 20.44
N MET A 164 6.05 -3.96 20.34
CA MET A 164 5.86 -5.42 20.42
C MET A 164 6.62 -6.18 19.34
N GLY A 165 6.72 -5.63 18.13
CA GLY A 165 7.51 -6.21 17.05
C GLY A 165 9.02 -6.25 17.34
N ILE A 166 9.56 -5.24 18.04
CA ILE A 166 10.95 -5.21 18.48
C ILE A 166 11.18 -6.27 19.56
N ASP A 167 10.28 -6.34 20.56
CA ASP A 167 10.39 -7.29 21.66
C ASP A 167 10.27 -8.75 21.17
N ALA A 168 9.35 -9.03 20.26
CA ALA A 168 9.20 -10.33 19.63
C ALA A 168 10.47 -10.75 18.86
N LYS A 169 11.12 -9.82 18.14
CA LYS A 169 12.38 -10.10 17.44
C LYS A 169 13.51 -10.42 18.42
N ASN A 170 13.57 -9.76 19.57
CA ASN A 170 14.56 -10.04 20.60
C ASN A 170 14.37 -11.44 21.22
N ILE A 171 13.12 -11.84 21.45
CA ILE A 171 12.78 -13.18 21.97
C ILE A 171 13.13 -14.25 20.91
N GLN A 172 12.79 -14.00 19.64
CA GLN A 172 13.07 -14.93 18.55
C GLN A 172 14.58 -15.15 18.33
N ARG A 173 15.40 -14.11 18.54
CA ARG A 173 16.87 -14.24 18.53
C ARG A 173 17.37 -15.16 19.64
N LYS A 174 16.86 -15.00 20.86
CA LYS A 174 17.21 -15.88 21.98
C LYS A 174 16.83 -17.33 21.70
N TYR A 175 15.65 -17.53 21.14
CA TYR A 175 15.17 -18.87 20.75
C TYR A 175 16.07 -19.49 19.67
N ASN A 176 16.35 -18.75 18.59
CA ASN A 176 17.20 -19.25 17.50
C ASN A 176 18.63 -19.56 17.99
N TYR A 177 19.18 -18.75 18.89
CA TYR A 177 20.47 -19.01 19.50
C TYR A 177 20.48 -20.31 20.30
N LEU A 178 19.46 -20.53 21.13
CA LEU A 178 19.33 -21.76 21.92
C LEU A 178 19.11 -23.01 21.06
N SER A 179 18.32 -22.89 19.98
CA SER A 179 18.07 -24.00 19.05
C SER A 179 19.26 -24.39 18.17
N THR A 180 20.28 -23.52 18.07
CA THR A 180 21.51 -23.79 17.31
C THR A 180 22.60 -24.45 18.19
N ILE A 181 22.45 -24.35 19.50
CA ILE A 181 23.41 -24.92 20.46
C ILE A 181 22.96 -26.31 20.93
N LEU A 182 21.69 -26.63 20.81
CA LEU A 182 21.11 -27.96 21.11
C LEU A 182 21.09 -28.82 19.83
#